data_933d9bc2cba11f928be787360b3340e4
#
_entry.id   933d9bc2cba11f928be787360b3340e4
#
_cell.length_a   1.000
_cell.length_b   1.000
_cell.length_c   1.000
_cell.angle_alpha   90.00
_cell.angle_beta   90.00
_cell.angle_gamma   90.00
#
_symmetry.space_group_name_H-M   'P 1'
#
loop_
_entity.id
_entity.type
_entity.pdbx_description
1 polymer ?
#
loop_
_entity_poly.entity_id
_entity_poly.type
_entity_poly.pdbx_seq_one_letter_code
_entity_poly.pdbx_strand_id
1 'polypeptide(L)'
;ALKTADAGYLTRRLVDVAQDVTVSEDDCGTILGIEMTALKEGEDIIEPLKDRIVGNVALEDVYDPIDGELLVEAGELIDEEASDAVEDAGIQSVKIRSVLTCEAKRGICRACYGRNLATMSTVDLGEAVGILAAQSIGEPGTQLTLRTFHIGGTAARIAAQTQRKSKVEGRAKFERVVTVETPANERIVTSREGEIVMLTREGA
;
A
#
# COMPACT_ATOMS: atom_id res chain seq x y z
N ALA A 1 -6.09 -30.66 3.98
CA ALA A 1 -7.50 -30.67 3.62
C ALA A 1 -8.31 -29.56 4.32
N LEU A 2 -8.26 -29.39 5.67
CA LEU A 2 -9.04 -28.37 6.38
C LEU A 2 -8.68 -26.93 5.94
N LYS A 3 -7.41 -26.58 5.89
CA LYS A 3 -6.94 -25.23 5.50
C LYS A 3 -7.31 -24.86 4.06
N THR A 4 -7.33 -25.83 3.14
CA THR A 4 -7.75 -25.60 1.75
C THR A 4 -9.25 -25.33 1.69
N ALA A 5 -10.05 -26.02 2.51
CA ALA A 5 -11.47 -25.75 2.65
C ALA A 5 -11.74 -24.35 3.24
N ASP A 6 -10.95 -23.93 4.23
CA ASP A 6 -11.03 -22.59 4.83
C ASP A 6 -10.70 -21.48 3.81
N ALA A 7 -9.67 -21.67 2.97
CA ALA A 7 -9.33 -20.73 1.91
C ALA A 7 -10.43 -20.63 0.85
N GLY A 8 -11.01 -21.76 0.44
CA GLY A 8 -12.14 -21.78 -0.49
C GLY A 8 -13.39 -21.12 0.10
N TYR A 9 -13.66 -21.33 1.38
CA TYR A 9 -14.75 -20.66 2.09
C TYR A 9 -14.54 -19.15 2.18
N LEU A 10 -13.31 -18.70 2.48
CA LEU A 10 -12.97 -17.27 2.49
C LEU A 10 -13.22 -16.62 1.13
N THR A 11 -12.72 -17.23 0.05
CA THR A 11 -12.92 -16.74 -1.32
C THR A 11 -14.40 -16.61 -1.65
N ARG A 12 -15.21 -17.62 -1.33
CA ARG A 12 -16.65 -17.55 -1.52
C ARG A 12 -17.29 -16.41 -0.76
N ARG A 13 -16.92 -16.22 0.51
CA ARG A 13 -17.43 -15.12 1.34
C ARG A 13 -17.05 -13.75 0.78
N LEU A 14 -15.82 -13.61 0.26
CA LEU A 14 -15.40 -12.39 -0.39
C LEU A 14 -16.22 -12.11 -1.66
N VAL A 15 -16.45 -13.13 -2.49
CA VAL A 15 -17.31 -12.99 -3.69
C VAL A 15 -18.73 -12.62 -3.30
N ASP A 16 -19.33 -13.29 -2.32
CA ASP A 16 -20.70 -13.01 -1.87
C ASP A 16 -20.88 -11.54 -1.41
N VAL A 17 -19.86 -10.96 -0.79
CA VAL A 17 -19.89 -9.55 -0.33
C VAL A 17 -19.58 -8.57 -1.46
N ALA A 18 -18.63 -8.92 -2.35
CA ALA A 18 -18.11 -8.00 -3.37
C ALA A 18 -18.81 -8.08 -4.72
N GLN A 19 -19.75 -9.04 -4.93
CA GLN A 19 -20.41 -9.26 -6.22
C GLN A 19 -21.18 -8.03 -6.76
N ASP A 20 -21.69 -7.19 -5.86
CA ASP A 20 -22.43 -5.99 -6.22
C ASP A 20 -21.52 -4.80 -6.57
N VAL A 21 -20.20 -4.92 -6.37
CA VAL A 21 -19.25 -3.88 -6.71
C VAL A 21 -18.90 -3.99 -8.20
N THR A 22 -19.61 -3.20 -8.99
CA THR A 22 -19.42 -3.10 -10.45
C THR A 22 -19.11 -1.66 -10.82
N VAL A 23 -18.50 -1.46 -12.00
CA VAL A 23 -18.30 -0.12 -12.56
C VAL A 23 -19.63 0.39 -13.08
N SER A 24 -20.23 1.38 -12.40
CA SER A 24 -21.61 1.80 -12.65
C SER A 24 -21.74 3.12 -13.42
N GLU A 25 -20.73 3.97 -13.38
CA GLU A 25 -20.72 5.30 -14.00
C GLU A 25 -19.32 5.71 -14.45
N ASP A 26 -19.21 6.70 -15.33
CA ASP A 26 -17.90 7.15 -15.83
C ASP A 26 -17.14 7.94 -14.76
N ASP A 27 -17.79 8.90 -14.11
CA ASP A 27 -17.17 9.74 -13.10
C ASP A 27 -18.17 10.09 -11.99
N CYS A 28 -17.81 9.88 -10.74
CA CYS A 28 -18.61 10.26 -9.58
C CYS A 28 -18.45 11.73 -9.18
N GLY A 29 -17.53 12.47 -9.79
CA GLY A 29 -17.27 13.89 -9.51
C GLY A 29 -16.65 14.18 -8.15
N THR A 30 -16.07 13.17 -7.47
CA THR A 30 -15.41 13.40 -6.16
C THR A 30 -14.21 14.31 -6.30
N ILE A 31 -14.05 15.19 -5.33
CA ILE A 31 -12.86 16.03 -5.14
C ILE A 31 -11.85 15.38 -4.18
N LEU A 32 -12.19 14.22 -3.62
CA LEU A 32 -11.35 13.49 -2.69
C LEU A 32 -10.47 12.51 -3.46
N GLY A 33 -9.19 12.50 -3.14
CA GLY A 33 -8.22 11.56 -3.70
C GLY A 33 -7.27 11.06 -2.64
N ILE A 34 -6.31 10.28 -3.08
CA ILE A 34 -5.21 9.78 -2.24
C ILE A 34 -3.91 10.38 -2.76
N GLU A 35 -3.12 10.94 -1.86
CA GLU A 35 -1.78 11.39 -2.16
C GLU A 35 -0.84 10.19 -2.17
N MET A 36 -0.28 9.88 -3.34
CA MET A 36 0.69 8.80 -3.52
C MET A 36 2.10 9.34 -3.46
N THR A 37 2.94 8.64 -2.69
CA THR A 37 4.39 8.91 -2.57
C THR A 37 5.15 7.61 -2.79
N ALA A 38 6.44 7.66 -3.06
CA ALA A 38 7.28 6.47 -3.10
C ALA A 38 7.25 5.74 -1.74
N LEU A 39 7.15 4.42 -1.76
CA LEU A 39 7.21 3.61 -0.55
C LEU A 39 8.68 3.43 -0.13
N LYS A 40 9.03 3.96 1.04
CA LYS A 40 10.39 3.92 1.58
C LYS A 40 10.43 3.17 2.91
N GLU A 41 11.47 2.38 3.12
CA GLU A 41 11.79 1.80 4.43
C GLU A 41 13.19 2.28 4.85
N GLY A 42 13.23 3.34 5.68
CA GLY A 42 14.47 4.06 5.99
C GLY A 42 14.95 4.87 4.80
N GLU A 43 16.14 4.55 4.28
CA GLU A 43 16.73 5.19 3.08
C GLU A 43 16.45 4.40 1.79
N ASP A 44 15.98 3.14 1.91
CA ASP A 44 15.73 2.28 0.75
C ASP A 44 14.34 2.53 0.16
N ILE A 45 14.25 2.72 -1.15
CA ILE A 45 12.99 2.79 -1.89
C ILE A 45 12.56 1.36 -2.21
N ILE A 46 11.44 0.93 -1.60
CA ILE A 46 10.87 -0.39 -1.85
C ILE A 46 10.08 -0.38 -3.16
N GLU A 47 9.30 0.68 -3.38
CA GLU A 47 8.48 0.87 -4.57
C GLU A 47 8.54 2.33 -5.00
N PRO A 48 9.00 2.62 -6.23
CA PRO A 48 9.09 4.00 -6.73
C PRO A 48 7.70 4.58 -6.96
N LEU A 49 7.62 5.92 -7.05
CA LEU A 49 6.35 6.61 -7.23
C LEU A 49 5.68 6.20 -8.53
N LYS A 50 6.42 6.07 -9.63
CA LYS A 50 5.90 5.70 -10.94
C LYS A 50 5.09 4.40 -10.91
N ASP A 51 5.60 3.34 -10.25
CA ASP A 51 4.93 2.04 -10.18
C ASP A 51 3.62 2.12 -9.39
N ARG A 52 3.49 3.11 -8.50
CA ARG A 52 2.32 3.31 -7.66
C ARG A 52 1.24 4.17 -8.29
N ILE A 53 1.60 5.04 -9.24
CA ILE A 53 0.65 5.94 -9.91
C ILE A 53 0.18 5.41 -11.26
N VAL A 54 0.97 4.58 -11.93
CA VAL A 54 0.62 4.03 -13.25
C VAL A 54 -0.73 3.30 -13.22
N GLY A 55 -1.58 3.60 -14.20
CA GLY A 55 -2.92 3.02 -14.31
C GLY A 55 -3.99 3.67 -13.43
N ASN A 56 -3.65 4.67 -12.64
CA ASN A 56 -4.59 5.49 -11.90
C ASN A 56 -4.93 6.76 -12.68
N VAL A 57 -6.02 7.41 -12.32
CA VAL A 57 -6.43 8.70 -12.90
C VAL A 57 -5.95 9.83 -12.00
N ALA A 58 -5.32 10.84 -12.59
CA ALA A 58 -4.89 12.03 -11.86
C ALA A 58 -6.10 12.81 -11.32
N LEU A 59 -6.04 13.25 -10.06
CA LEU A 59 -7.09 14.09 -9.48
C LEU A 59 -6.90 15.56 -9.81
N GLU A 60 -5.66 16.02 -9.87
CA GLU A 60 -5.23 17.39 -10.12
C GLU A 60 -4.19 17.38 -11.24
N ASP A 61 -4.03 18.54 -11.91
CA ASP A 61 -2.97 18.73 -12.91
C ASP A 61 -1.60 18.55 -12.26
N VAL A 62 -0.75 17.79 -12.92
CA VAL A 62 0.64 17.52 -12.47
C VAL A 62 1.59 18.30 -13.36
N TYR A 63 2.32 19.23 -12.75
CA TYR A 63 3.27 20.10 -13.45
C TYR A 63 4.72 19.75 -13.06
N ASP A 64 5.62 19.89 -14.04
CA ASP A 64 7.06 19.86 -13.75
C ASP A 64 7.42 21.04 -12.83
N PRO A 65 8.09 20.79 -11.68
CA PRO A 65 8.46 21.85 -10.75
C PRO A 65 9.56 22.78 -11.29
N ILE A 66 10.30 22.40 -12.34
CA ILE A 66 11.41 23.15 -12.91
C ILE A 66 10.94 24.04 -14.06
N ASP A 67 10.29 23.45 -15.06
CA ASP A 67 9.91 24.11 -16.31
C ASP A 67 8.45 24.59 -16.29
N GLY A 68 7.63 24.09 -15.37
CA GLY A 68 6.20 24.39 -15.29
C GLY A 68 5.39 23.77 -16.42
N GLU A 69 5.95 22.79 -17.13
CA GLU A 69 5.24 22.06 -18.17
C GLU A 69 4.17 21.16 -17.55
N LEU A 70 3.02 21.04 -18.20
CA LEU A 70 1.95 20.12 -17.79
C LEU A 70 2.34 18.70 -18.21
N LEU A 71 2.55 17.81 -17.23
CA LEU A 71 2.89 16.41 -17.45
C LEU A 71 1.65 15.52 -17.55
N VAL A 72 0.66 15.77 -16.68
CA VAL A 72 -0.61 15.01 -16.67
C VAL A 72 -1.75 15.96 -16.36
N GLU A 73 -2.82 15.90 -17.15
CA GLU A 73 -4.03 16.68 -16.94
C GLU A 73 -4.95 16.01 -15.90
N ALA A 74 -5.66 16.82 -15.11
CA ALA A 74 -6.64 16.31 -14.16
C ALA A 74 -7.74 15.49 -14.88
N GLY A 75 -8.00 14.28 -14.38
CA GLY A 75 -8.95 13.36 -14.98
C GLY A 75 -8.36 12.46 -16.08
N GLU A 76 -7.10 12.63 -16.43
CA GLU A 76 -6.39 11.76 -17.36
C GLU A 76 -5.84 10.51 -16.69
N LEU A 77 -5.81 9.40 -17.44
CA LEU A 77 -5.19 8.14 -17.01
C LEU A 77 -3.68 8.27 -17.11
N ILE A 78 -3.00 8.05 -16.03
CA ILE A 78 -1.52 8.04 -15.98
C ILE A 78 -1.04 6.74 -16.61
N ASP A 79 -0.50 6.82 -17.81
CA ASP A 79 0.16 5.70 -18.50
C ASP A 79 1.63 5.56 -18.09
N GLU A 80 2.33 4.64 -18.75
CA GLU A 80 3.73 4.38 -18.50
C GLU A 80 4.62 5.58 -18.86
N GLU A 81 4.33 6.27 -19.98
CA GLU A 81 5.12 7.41 -20.46
C GLU A 81 4.95 8.60 -19.50
N ALA A 82 3.71 8.87 -19.08
CA ALA A 82 3.41 9.94 -18.13
C ALA A 82 4.02 9.64 -16.74
N SER A 83 3.98 8.39 -16.29
CA SER A 83 4.56 8.01 -14.99
C SER A 83 6.09 8.11 -14.97
N ASP A 84 6.77 7.78 -16.07
CA ASP A 84 8.20 7.97 -16.22
C ASP A 84 8.56 9.47 -16.25
N ALA A 85 7.78 10.31 -16.96
CA ALA A 85 7.97 11.76 -16.96
C ALA A 85 7.82 12.38 -15.57
N VAL A 86 6.85 11.92 -14.77
CA VAL A 86 6.66 12.35 -13.38
C VAL A 86 7.87 11.98 -12.50
N GLU A 87 8.46 10.80 -12.69
CA GLU A 87 9.65 10.37 -11.96
C GLU A 87 10.88 11.18 -12.37
N ASP A 88 11.09 11.39 -13.67
CA ASP A 88 12.21 12.16 -14.22
C ASP A 88 12.17 13.63 -13.78
N ALA A 89 10.98 14.22 -13.65
CA ALA A 89 10.77 15.55 -13.10
C ALA A 89 11.04 15.65 -11.58
N GLY A 90 11.28 14.52 -10.90
CA GLY A 90 11.61 14.48 -9.47
C GLY A 90 10.43 14.79 -8.54
N ILE A 91 9.21 14.62 -9.00
CA ILE A 91 7.98 14.83 -8.22
C ILE A 91 7.91 13.79 -7.10
N GLN A 92 7.64 14.24 -5.88
CA GLN A 92 7.65 13.36 -4.70
C GLN A 92 6.27 12.80 -4.34
N SER A 93 5.21 13.50 -4.74
CA SER A 93 3.84 13.07 -4.48
C SER A 93 2.91 13.49 -5.61
N VAL A 94 1.93 12.63 -5.90
CA VAL A 94 0.87 12.88 -6.89
C VAL A 94 -0.47 12.51 -6.26
N LYS A 95 -1.48 13.36 -6.43
CA LYS A 95 -2.84 13.05 -6.01
C LYS A 95 -3.58 12.30 -7.11
N ILE A 96 -4.04 11.11 -6.78
CA ILE A 96 -4.76 10.24 -7.69
C ILE A 96 -6.19 9.95 -7.22
N ARG A 97 -7.04 9.59 -8.15
CA ARG A 97 -8.38 9.03 -7.88
C ARG A 97 -8.22 7.61 -7.32
N SER A 98 -9.12 7.24 -6.41
CA SER A 98 -9.08 5.90 -5.79
C SER A 98 -10.48 5.38 -5.55
N VAL A 99 -10.60 4.05 -5.58
CA VAL A 99 -11.83 3.35 -5.20
C VAL A 99 -12.23 3.59 -3.75
N LEU A 100 -11.27 3.92 -2.88
CA LEU A 100 -11.51 4.17 -1.45
C LEU A 100 -12.18 5.52 -1.18
N THR A 101 -12.03 6.47 -2.09
CA THR A 101 -12.61 7.82 -2.01
C THR A 101 -13.73 8.03 -3.03
N CYS A 102 -14.16 6.97 -3.70
CA CYS A 102 -15.22 7.03 -4.70
C CYS A 102 -16.58 7.33 -4.04
N GLU A 103 -17.30 8.31 -4.57
CA GLU A 103 -18.63 8.74 -4.10
C GLU A 103 -19.78 8.21 -4.95
N ALA A 104 -19.52 7.19 -5.78
CA ALA A 104 -20.56 6.53 -6.57
C ALA A 104 -21.63 5.93 -5.64
N LYS A 105 -22.91 6.12 -5.98
CA LYS A 105 -24.03 5.63 -5.16
C LYS A 105 -24.12 4.11 -5.13
N ARG A 106 -23.69 3.44 -6.17
CA ARG A 106 -23.61 1.98 -6.26
C ARG A 106 -22.36 1.60 -7.01
N GLY A 107 -21.66 0.56 -6.50
CA GLY A 107 -20.41 0.13 -7.11
C GLY A 107 -19.34 1.20 -7.03
N ILE A 108 -18.62 1.40 -8.12
CA ILE A 108 -17.55 2.39 -8.26
C ILE A 108 -17.64 3.07 -9.63
N CYS A 109 -17.02 4.23 -9.81
CA CYS A 109 -16.92 4.86 -11.11
C CYS A 109 -15.62 4.45 -11.83
N ARG A 110 -15.64 4.60 -13.14
CA ARG A 110 -14.55 4.31 -14.07
C ARG A 110 -13.27 5.09 -13.75
N ALA A 111 -13.42 6.40 -13.51
CA ALA A 111 -12.29 7.26 -13.17
C ALA A 111 -11.60 6.90 -11.84
N CYS A 112 -12.37 6.48 -10.82
CA CYS A 112 -11.79 6.05 -9.54
C CYS A 112 -11.15 4.65 -9.57
N TYR A 113 -11.59 3.80 -10.49
CA TYR A 113 -10.97 2.50 -10.70
C TYR A 113 -9.69 2.60 -11.54
N GLY A 114 -9.73 3.40 -12.62
CA GLY A 114 -8.62 3.58 -13.53
C GLY A 114 -8.49 2.47 -14.57
N ARG A 115 -7.31 1.87 -14.68
CA ARG A 115 -6.94 0.93 -15.75
C ARG A 115 -7.36 -0.50 -15.46
N ASN A 116 -7.92 -1.17 -16.46
CA ASN A 116 -8.09 -2.61 -16.47
C ASN A 116 -6.77 -3.27 -16.87
N LEU A 117 -6.20 -4.09 -15.99
CA LEU A 117 -4.89 -4.74 -16.19
C LEU A 117 -4.88 -5.77 -17.31
N ALA A 118 -6.03 -6.27 -17.75
CA ALA A 118 -6.11 -7.26 -18.83
C ALA A 118 -6.05 -6.60 -20.22
N THR A 119 -6.67 -5.41 -20.35
CA THR A 119 -6.76 -4.68 -21.63
C THR A 119 -5.78 -3.51 -21.72
N MET A 120 -5.15 -3.13 -20.60
CA MET A 120 -4.27 -1.96 -20.43
C MET A 120 -4.93 -0.63 -20.81
N SER A 121 -6.25 -0.61 -20.85
CA SER A 121 -7.08 0.58 -21.11
C SER A 121 -7.97 0.88 -19.91
N THR A 122 -8.61 2.04 -19.91
CA THR A 122 -9.59 2.39 -18.87
C THR A 122 -10.68 1.30 -18.81
N VAL A 123 -11.07 0.93 -17.58
CA VAL A 123 -12.07 -0.10 -17.34
C VAL A 123 -13.41 0.19 -18.03
N ASP A 124 -14.12 -0.83 -18.48
CA ASP A 124 -15.42 -0.70 -19.10
C ASP A 124 -16.56 -0.62 -18.07
N LEU A 125 -17.64 0.08 -18.48
CA LEU A 125 -18.87 0.12 -17.67
C LEU A 125 -19.48 -1.29 -17.56
N GLY A 126 -19.92 -1.65 -16.36
CA GLY A 126 -20.50 -2.96 -16.09
C GLY A 126 -19.48 -4.03 -15.68
N GLU A 127 -18.19 -3.73 -15.68
CA GLU A 127 -17.15 -4.66 -15.21
C GLU A 127 -17.36 -5.02 -13.73
N ALA A 128 -17.34 -6.31 -13.42
CA ALA A 128 -17.55 -6.84 -12.07
C ALA A 128 -16.24 -6.87 -11.26
N VAL A 129 -15.69 -5.68 -10.99
CA VAL A 129 -14.37 -5.51 -10.36
C VAL A 129 -14.28 -6.07 -8.95
N GLY A 130 -15.40 -6.11 -8.23
CA GLY A 130 -15.45 -6.72 -6.89
C GLY A 130 -15.23 -8.24 -6.94
N ILE A 131 -15.75 -8.92 -7.94
CA ILE A 131 -15.50 -10.35 -8.15
C ILE A 131 -14.04 -10.58 -8.52
N LEU A 132 -13.47 -9.75 -9.41
CA LEU A 132 -12.06 -9.83 -9.77
C LEU A 132 -11.17 -9.65 -8.55
N ALA A 133 -11.45 -8.66 -7.70
CA ALA A 133 -10.71 -8.43 -6.47
C ALA A 133 -10.82 -9.64 -5.51
N ALA A 134 -12.03 -10.19 -5.31
CA ALA A 134 -12.24 -11.35 -4.46
C ALA A 134 -11.48 -12.59 -4.95
N GLN A 135 -11.44 -12.81 -6.25
CA GLN A 135 -10.69 -13.91 -6.88
C GLN A 135 -9.18 -13.71 -6.74
N SER A 136 -8.69 -12.48 -6.97
CA SER A 136 -7.27 -12.14 -6.85
C SER A 136 -6.74 -12.27 -5.41
N ILE A 137 -7.58 -12.02 -4.41
CA ILE A 137 -7.25 -12.23 -2.99
C ILE A 137 -7.35 -13.72 -2.63
N GLY A 138 -8.32 -14.43 -3.17
CA GLY A 138 -8.61 -15.81 -2.84
C GLY A 138 -7.67 -16.83 -3.47
N GLU A 139 -7.22 -16.58 -4.69
CA GLU A 139 -6.31 -17.48 -5.41
C GLU A 139 -4.99 -17.72 -4.64
N PRO A 140 -4.20 -16.71 -4.25
CA PRO A 140 -2.99 -16.94 -3.47
C PRO A 140 -3.27 -17.50 -2.07
N GLY A 141 -4.46 -17.26 -1.50
CA GLY A 141 -4.89 -17.87 -0.24
C GLY A 141 -4.86 -19.39 -0.28
N THR A 142 -5.30 -19.99 -1.38
CA THR A 142 -5.26 -21.44 -1.60
C THR A 142 -3.80 -21.93 -1.76
N GLN A 143 -2.97 -21.22 -2.49
CA GLN A 143 -1.55 -21.58 -2.67
C GLN A 143 -0.74 -21.42 -1.37
N LEU A 144 -0.97 -20.35 -0.59
CA LEU A 144 -0.32 -20.12 0.70
C LEU A 144 -0.70 -21.21 1.72
N THR A 145 -1.93 -21.70 1.72
CA THR A 145 -2.32 -22.80 2.61
C THR A 145 -1.63 -24.11 2.26
N LEU A 146 -1.30 -24.34 0.99
CA LEU A 146 -0.49 -25.48 0.55
C LEU A 146 1.00 -25.29 0.92
N ARG A 147 1.50 -24.05 0.91
CA ARG A 147 2.91 -23.72 1.20
C ARG A 147 3.24 -23.56 2.69
N THR A 148 2.28 -23.27 3.56
CA THR A 148 2.52 -23.06 5.01
C THR A 148 3.06 -24.30 5.74
N PHE A 149 3.12 -25.46 5.11
CA PHE A 149 3.85 -26.61 5.65
C PHE A 149 5.38 -26.44 5.63
N HIS A 150 5.92 -25.41 4.95
CA HIS A 150 7.36 -25.19 4.83
C HIS A 150 7.85 -23.86 5.44
N ILE A 151 6.98 -23.07 6.10
CA ILE A 151 7.38 -21.73 6.58
C ILE A 151 7.36 -21.68 8.11
N GLY A 152 8.44 -22.15 8.73
CA GLY A 152 8.92 -21.63 10.00
C GLY A 152 9.49 -20.20 9.88
N GLY A 153 9.52 -19.61 8.66
CA GLY A 153 10.14 -18.33 8.38
C GLY A 153 9.33 -17.09 8.79
N THR A 154 7.99 -17.14 8.75
CA THR A 154 7.17 -15.97 9.09
C THR A 154 7.14 -15.71 10.58
N ALA A 155 7.04 -16.75 11.39
CA ALA A 155 7.15 -16.64 12.86
C ALA A 155 8.55 -16.16 13.27
N ALA A 156 9.61 -16.61 12.59
CA ALA A 156 10.98 -16.15 12.81
C ALA A 156 11.19 -14.68 12.37
N ARG A 157 10.52 -14.21 11.30
CA ARG A 157 10.55 -12.80 10.88
C ARG A 157 9.83 -11.89 11.87
N ILE A 158 8.64 -12.28 12.33
CA ILE A 158 7.90 -11.53 13.36
C ILE A 158 8.70 -11.50 14.67
N ALA A 159 9.30 -12.61 15.08
CA ALA A 159 10.18 -12.66 16.26
C ALA A 159 11.46 -11.82 16.07
N ALA A 160 12.00 -11.73 14.85
CA ALA A 160 13.15 -10.87 14.54
C ALA A 160 12.79 -9.37 14.56
N GLN A 161 11.55 -9.00 14.20
CA GLN A 161 11.06 -7.63 14.29
C GLN A 161 10.75 -7.19 15.73
N THR A 162 10.44 -8.12 16.63
CA THR A 162 10.20 -7.83 18.06
C THR A 162 11.47 -7.67 18.89
N GLN A 163 12.64 -8.00 18.33
CA GLN A 163 13.93 -7.88 19.02
C GLN A 163 14.92 -7.08 18.16
N ARG A 164 15.52 -6.05 18.76
CA ARG A 164 16.66 -5.34 18.18
C ARG A 164 17.93 -5.83 18.86
N LYS A 165 18.88 -6.35 18.08
CA LYS A 165 20.19 -6.79 18.58
C LYS A 165 21.24 -5.80 18.11
N SER A 166 22.06 -5.31 19.04
CA SER A 166 23.23 -4.50 18.68
C SER A 166 24.26 -5.36 17.97
N LYS A 167 24.90 -4.80 16.96
CA LYS A 167 26.06 -5.40 16.27
C LYS A 167 27.39 -5.07 16.97
N VAL A 168 27.35 -4.17 17.95
CA VAL A 168 28.54 -3.63 18.65
C VAL A 168 28.37 -3.87 20.14
N GLU A 169 29.44 -4.24 20.82
CA GLU A 169 29.45 -4.34 22.27
C GLU A 169 29.52 -2.94 22.89
N GLY A 170 28.66 -2.66 23.84
CA GLY A 170 28.61 -1.35 24.47
C GLY A 170 27.50 -1.24 25.53
N ARG A 171 27.30 -0.04 26.03
CA ARG A 171 26.25 0.28 26.99
C ARG A 171 25.10 0.96 26.24
N ALA A 172 23.88 0.42 26.33
CA ALA A 172 22.69 1.04 25.75
C ALA A 172 22.23 2.23 26.61
N LYS A 173 22.02 3.39 25.99
CA LYS A 173 21.40 4.58 26.57
C LYS A 173 20.08 4.83 25.84
N PHE A 174 19.03 5.07 26.57
CA PHE A 174 17.71 5.41 26.04
C PHE A 174 17.55 6.93 26.06
N GLU A 175 17.24 7.53 24.92
CA GLU A 175 16.98 8.97 24.80
C GLU A 175 15.56 9.21 24.31
N ARG A 176 14.88 10.18 24.89
CA ARG A 176 13.47 10.55 24.57
C ARG A 176 12.48 9.38 24.69
N VAL A 177 12.78 8.38 25.52
CA VAL A 177 11.92 7.23 25.76
C VAL A 177 11.03 7.47 26.96
N VAL A 178 9.71 7.48 26.73
CA VAL A 178 8.70 7.50 27.80
C VAL A 178 8.19 6.08 27.99
N THR A 179 8.25 5.57 29.24
CA THR A 179 7.83 4.21 29.57
C THR A 179 6.68 4.24 30.57
N VAL A 180 5.79 3.25 30.46
CA VAL A 180 4.73 2.96 31.43
C VAL A 180 4.93 1.54 31.95
N GLU A 181 4.80 1.37 33.27
CA GLU A 181 4.85 0.05 33.91
C GLU A 181 3.46 -0.58 33.87
N THR A 182 3.41 -1.81 33.37
CA THR A 182 2.18 -2.60 33.39
C THR A 182 1.98 -3.28 34.75
N PRO A 183 0.75 -3.75 35.06
CA PRO A 183 0.50 -4.53 36.28
C PRO A 183 1.33 -5.81 36.39
N ALA A 184 1.90 -6.29 35.26
CA ALA A 184 2.81 -7.44 35.21
C ALA A 184 4.29 -7.07 35.47
N ASN A 185 4.58 -5.82 35.89
CA ASN A 185 5.91 -5.30 36.13
C ASN A 185 6.82 -5.25 34.88
N GLU A 186 6.20 -5.13 33.70
CA GLU A 186 6.90 -4.93 32.42
C GLU A 186 6.88 -3.46 32.04
N ARG A 187 7.99 -2.96 31.49
CA ARG A 187 8.08 -1.58 30.99
C ARG A 187 7.77 -1.54 29.50
N ILE A 188 6.72 -0.83 29.12
CA ILE A 188 6.33 -0.61 27.73
C ILE A 188 6.67 0.82 27.34
N VAL A 189 7.32 0.97 26.18
CA VAL A 189 7.65 2.27 25.59
C VAL A 189 6.40 2.82 24.92
N THR A 190 6.00 4.04 25.30
CA THR A 190 4.84 4.74 24.73
C THR A 190 5.21 5.87 23.79
N SER A 191 6.49 6.30 23.79
CA SER A 191 6.97 7.35 22.86
C SER A 191 7.24 6.78 21.47
N ARG A 192 6.86 7.54 20.42
CA ARG A 192 7.15 7.20 19.02
C ARG A 192 8.52 7.69 18.55
N GLU A 193 9.12 8.63 19.28
CA GLU A 193 10.40 9.30 18.94
C GLU A 193 11.55 8.87 19.88
N GLY A 194 11.42 7.72 20.52
CA GLY A 194 12.45 7.20 21.40
C GLY A 194 13.63 6.62 20.62
N GLU A 195 14.86 6.96 21.03
CA GLU A 195 16.10 6.47 20.44
C GLU A 195 16.86 5.57 21.42
N ILE A 196 17.51 4.54 20.87
CA ILE A 196 18.43 3.69 21.62
C ILE A 196 19.84 3.95 21.09
N VAL A 197 20.66 4.63 21.89
CA VAL A 197 22.04 4.93 21.54
C VAL A 197 22.98 3.92 22.16
N MET A 198 23.85 3.31 21.35
CA MET A 198 24.87 2.41 21.82
C MET A 198 26.17 3.16 22.09
N LEU A 199 26.59 3.22 23.34
CA LEU A 199 27.87 3.79 23.75
C LEU A 199 28.93 2.71 23.73
N THR A 200 29.93 2.84 22.87
CA THR A 200 31.09 1.96 22.86
C THR A 200 32.08 2.32 23.98
N ARG A 201 32.98 1.41 24.32
CA ARG A 201 33.98 1.62 25.41
C ARG A 201 35.01 2.73 25.12
N GLU A 202 35.08 3.22 23.87
CA GLU A 202 36.04 4.23 23.45
C GLU A 202 35.50 5.67 23.46
N GLY A 203 34.36 5.89 24.13
CA GLY A 203 33.87 7.21 24.56
C GLY A 203 34.04 8.34 23.54
N ALA A 204 33.29 8.28 22.43
CA ALA A 204 33.08 9.44 21.59
C ALA A 204 31.58 9.59 21.29
#